data_67557091bd541f1e1248703ed4f38d9c
#
_entry.id   67557091bd541f1e1248703ed4f38d9c
#
_cell.length_a   1.000
_cell.length_b   1.000
_cell.length_c   1.000
_cell.angle_alpha   90.00
_cell.angle_beta   90.00
_cell.angle_gamma   90.00
#
_symmetry.space_group_name_H-M   'P 1'
#
loop_
_entity.id
_entity.type
_entity.pdbx_description
1 polymer ?
#
loop_
_entity_poly.entity_id
_entity_poly.type
_entity_poly.pdbx_seq_one_letter_code
_entity_poly.pdbx_strand_id
1 'polypeptide(L)'
;MSKIEELLNRVESILKEELNKEGVIEILDSIKCSFPLEILDEIQLYGDYLPKNKEVGISKEKRYLHFLWDVLDKSPMCLIANFAIPYRQILAKKLFKSCGKNFIAEENVRFNIPDNIEIGDNVFLNKGAFLDSKGGIIIGNSVGVGEGVTIFTHSHEEHNHASRTYATVTIKDYAKIYSNSTILPGVTVEKQGIVAACSLVGKNVDENTLVAGIPAKAIRERKTFNKNEEELKHIWLHNGEFQI
;
A
#
# COMPACT_ATOMS: atom_id res chain seq x y z
N MET A 1 -25.44 -6.51 15.71
CA MET A 1 -24.53 -6.33 14.56
C MET A 1 -25.00 -5.12 13.76
N SER A 2 -24.13 -4.17 13.49
CA SER A 2 -24.47 -3.00 12.68
C SER A 2 -24.61 -3.38 11.21
N LYS A 3 -25.25 -2.54 10.40
CA LYS A 3 -25.32 -2.76 8.94
C LYS A 3 -23.95 -2.77 8.26
N ILE A 4 -23.01 -2.00 8.78
CA ILE A 4 -21.63 -1.99 8.29
C ILE A 4 -20.95 -3.33 8.59
N GLU A 5 -21.08 -3.86 9.81
CA GLU A 5 -20.55 -5.18 10.15
C GLU A 5 -21.17 -6.30 9.30
N GLU A 6 -22.48 -6.24 9.01
CA GLU A 6 -23.14 -7.20 8.12
C GLU A 6 -22.50 -7.18 6.70
N LEU A 7 -22.26 -5.98 6.16
CA LEU A 7 -21.63 -5.82 4.84
C LEU A 7 -20.18 -6.34 4.84
N LEU A 8 -19.38 -5.99 5.86
CA LEU A 8 -18.00 -6.43 5.96
C LEU A 8 -17.90 -7.96 6.11
N ASN A 9 -18.72 -8.57 6.97
CA ASN A 9 -18.77 -10.01 7.13
C ASN A 9 -19.16 -10.73 5.83
N ARG A 10 -20.06 -10.13 5.02
CA ARG A 10 -20.40 -10.65 3.70
C ARG A 10 -19.18 -10.63 2.77
N VAL A 11 -18.47 -9.50 2.68
CA VAL A 11 -17.25 -9.37 1.89
C VAL A 11 -16.20 -10.39 2.34
N GLU A 12 -15.97 -10.51 3.64
CA GLU A 12 -15.01 -11.47 4.18
C GLU A 12 -15.41 -12.92 3.87
N SER A 13 -16.71 -13.24 3.95
CA SER A 13 -17.22 -14.58 3.62
C SER A 13 -16.99 -14.93 2.14
N ILE A 14 -17.23 -14.00 1.23
CA ILE A 14 -16.98 -14.18 -0.22
C ILE A 14 -15.49 -14.43 -0.46
N LEU A 15 -14.62 -13.72 0.25
CA LEU A 15 -13.17 -13.82 0.08
C LEU A 15 -12.51 -15.00 0.82
N LYS A 16 -13.27 -15.86 1.51
CA LYS A 16 -12.71 -17.11 2.08
C LYS A 16 -12.32 -18.10 0.98
N GLU A 17 -13.07 -18.10 -0.12
CA GLU A 17 -12.79 -18.90 -1.30
C GLU A 17 -12.05 -18.08 -2.37
N GLU A 18 -11.70 -18.69 -3.48
CA GLU A 18 -11.16 -17.98 -4.64
C GLU A 18 -12.22 -17.03 -5.20
N LEU A 19 -11.85 -15.76 -5.39
CA LEU A 19 -12.78 -14.74 -5.87
C LEU A 19 -13.11 -14.95 -7.34
N ASN A 20 -14.37 -15.28 -7.61
CA ASN A 20 -14.94 -15.43 -8.94
C ASN A 20 -15.81 -14.21 -9.34
N LYS A 21 -16.38 -14.26 -10.54
CA LYS A 21 -17.23 -13.20 -11.09
C LYS A 21 -18.45 -12.90 -10.22
N GLU A 22 -19.09 -13.94 -9.73
CA GLU A 22 -20.29 -13.85 -8.88
C GLU A 22 -19.97 -13.12 -7.57
N GLY A 23 -18.85 -13.46 -6.95
CA GLY A 23 -18.34 -12.78 -5.76
C GLY A 23 -18.03 -11.31 -6.01
N VAL A 24 -17.45 -10.96 -7.17
CA VAL A 24 -17.23 -9.55 -7.55
C VAL A 24 -18.55 -8.80 -7.64
N ILE A 25 -19.55 -9.38 -8.29
CA ILE A 25 -20.90 -8.78 -8.44
C ILE A 25 -21.52 -8.51 -7.06
N GLU A 26 -21.44 -9.48 -6.14
CA GLU A 26 -21.97 -9.34 -4.78
C GLU A 26 -21.26 -8.23 -3.99
N ILE A 27 -19.94 -8.12 -4.14
CA ILE A 27 -19.18 -7.06 -3.49
C ILE A 27 -19.52 -5.69 -4.09
N LEU A 28 -19.61 -5.56 -5.42
CA LEU A 28 -20.02 -4.33 -6.09
C LEU A 28 -21.40 -3.86 -5.62
N ASP A 29 -22.37 -4.78 -5.48
CA ASP A 29 -23.69 -4.46 -4.92
C ASP A 29 -23.57 -3.98 -3.46
N SER A 30 -22.71 -4.59 -2.66
CA SER A 30 -22.50 -4.20 -1.27
C SER A 30 -22.01 -2.76 -1.12
N ILE A 31 -21.15 -2.29 -2.02
CA ILE A 31 -20.65 -0.90 -2.06
C ILE A 31 -21.49 0.02 -2.94
N LYS A 32 -22.59 -0.49 -3.47
CA LYS A 32 -23.52 0.25 -4.37
C LYS A 32 -22.81 0.88 -5.57
N CYS A 33 -21.85 0.17 -6.14
CA CYS A 33 -21.14 0.59 -7.34
C CYS A 33 -21.85 0.01 -8.57
N SER A 34 -22.40 0.91 -9.41
CA SER A 34 -22.97 0.52 -10.70
C SER A 34 -21.85 0.26 -11.71
N PHE A 35 -21.86 -0.92 -12.33
CA PHE A 35 -20.84 -1.35 -13.29
C PHE A 35 -21.48 -2.28 -14.33
N PRO A 36 -21.09 -2.20 -15.63
CA PRO A 36 -21.55 -3.13 -16.66
C PRO A 36 -21.01 -4.54 -16.39
N LEU A 37 -21.82 -5.41 -15.79
CA LEU A 37 -21.39 -6.71 -15.30
C LEU A 37 -20.97 -7.68 -16.41
N GLU A 38 -21.43 -7.46 -17.63
CA GLU A 38 -21.09 -8.25 -18.82
C GLU A 38 -19.60 -8.17 -19.19
N ILE A 39 -18.93 -7.05 -18.88
CA ILE A 39 -17.53 -6.85 -19.22
C ILE A 39 -16.55 -7.37 -18.15
N LEU A 40 -17.02 -7.89 -17.03
CA LEU A 40 -16.17 -8.36 -15.93
C LEU A 40 -15.15 -9.43 -16.36
N ASP A 41 -15.52 -10.28 -17.32
CA ASP A 41 -14.62 -11.33 -17.83
C ASP A 41 -13.52 -10.78 -18.76
N GLU A 42 -13.68 -9.56 -19.27
CA GLU A 42 -12.81 -8.92 -20.24
C GLU A 42 -11.98 -7.80 -19.65
N ILE A 43 -12.19 -7.47 -18.35
CA ILE A 43 -11.47 -6.34 -17.74
C ILE A 43 -9.96 -6.55 -17.76
N GLN A 44 -9.28 -5.49 -18.17
CA GLN A 44 -7.83 -5.36 -18.05
C GLN A 44 -7.53 -4.06 -17.31
N LEU A 45 -6.74 -4.14 -16.26
CA LEU A 45 -6.31 -2.98 -15.50
C LEU A 45 -4.99 -2.43 -16.06
N TYR A 46 -4.61 -1.23 -15.64
CA TYR A 46 -3.33 -0.64 -16.05
C TYR A 46 -2.15 -1.60 -15.83
N GLY A 47 -2.18 -2.36 -14.72
CA GLY A 47 -1.18 -3.37 -14.41
C GLY A 47 -0.97 -4.43 -15.48
N ASP A 48 -2.04 -4.82 -16.20
CA ASP A 48 -1.98 -5.83 -17.27
C ASP A 48 -1.12 -5.38 -18.46
N TYR A 49 -0.99 -4.07 -18.67
CA TYR A 49 -0.21 -3.49 -19.76
C TYR A 49 1.26 -3.26 -19.39
N LEU A 50 1.62 -3.43 -18.13
CA LEU A 50 3.01 -3.27 -17.70
C LEU A 50 3.88 -4.42 -18.24
N PRO A 51 5.04 -4.14 -18.83
CA PRO A 51 5.91 -5.18 -19.41
C PRO A 51 6.25 -6.29 -18.40
N LYS A 52 6.51 -5.94 -17.14
CA LYS A 52 6.82 -6.90 -16.08
C LYS A 52 5.70 -7.93 -15.88
N ASN A 53 4.46 -7.49 -15.87
CA ASN A 53 3.30 -8.36 -15.71
C ASN A 53 3.00 -9.21 -16.96
N LYS A 54 3.37 -8.73 -18.15
CA LYS A 54 3.26 -9.54 -19.37
C LYS A 54 4.18 -10.75 -19.37
N GLU A 55 5.31 -10.65 -18.65
CA GLU A 55 6.26 -11.75 -18.50
C GLU A 55 5.77 -12.78 -17.47
N VAL A 56 5.15 -12.35 -16.38
CA VAL A 56 4.76 -13.20 -15.25
C VAL A 56 3.29 -13.64 -15.34
N GLY A 57 2.42 -12.79 -15.91
CA GLY A 57 0.97 -12.96 -15.93
C GLY A 57 0.30 -12.49 -14.63
N ILE A 58 -0.96 -12.11 -14.74
CA ILE A 58 -1.80 -11.75 -13.59
C ILE A 58 -2.96 -12.72 -13.53
N SER A 59 -3.19 -13.37 -12.39
CA SER A 59 -4.35 -14.23 -12.23
C SER A 59 -5.65 -13.43 -12.31
N LYS A 60 -6.74 -14.09 -12.70
CA LYS A 60 -8.06 -13.47 -12.78
C LYS A 60 -8.52 -12.98 -11.40
N GLU A 61 -8.28 -13.76 -10.36
CA GLU A 61 -8.57 -13.38 -8.97
C GLU A 61 -7.83 -12.10 -8.56
N LYS A 62 -6.52 -12.02 -8.82
CA LYS A 62 -5.72 -10.81 -8.49
C LYS A 62 -6.21 -9.57 -9.23
N ARG A 63 -6.63 -9.73 -10.47
CA ARG A 63 -7.23 -8.64 -11.25
C ARG A 63 -8.54 -8.17 -10.64
N TYR A 64 -9.40 -9.10 -10.21
CA TYR A 64 -10.65 -8.79 -9.53
C TYR A 64 -10.42 -8.09 -8.18
N LEU A 65 -9.50 -8.59 -7.36
CA LEU A 65 -9.14 -7.98 -6.07
C LEU A 65 -8.60 -6.55 -6.27
N HIS A 66 -7.73 -6.34 -7.25
CA HIS A 66 -7.17 -5.01 -7.56
C HIS A 66 -8.27 -4.07 -8.09
N PHE A 67 -9.14 -4.56 -8.95
CA PHE A 67 -10.32 -3.81 -9.42
C PHE A 67 -11.20 -3.36 -8.25
N LEU A 68 -11.55 -4.26 -7.33
CA LEU A 68 -12.37 -3.95 -6.16
C LEU A 68 -11.69 -2.96 -5.21
N TRP A 69 -10.37 -3.03 -5.07
CA TRP A 69 -9.59 -2.03 -4.32
C TRP A 69 -9.76 -0.63 -4.93
N ASP A 70 -9.57 -0.52 -6.23
CA ASP A 70 -9.63 0.76 -6.95
C ASP A 70 -11.07 1.33 -7.04
N VAL A 71 -12.06 0.46 -7.20
CA VAL A 71 -13.47 0.84 -7.30
C VAL A 71 -14.00 1.43 -5.99
N LEU A 72 -13.54 0.96 -4.84
CA LEU A 72 -13.94 1.55 -3.56
C LEU A 72 -13.69 3.06 -3.56
N ASP A 73 -12.54 3.51 -4.07
CA ASP A 73 -12.16 4.93 -4.10
C ASP A 73 -12.97 5.76 -5.13
N LYS A 74 -13.81 5.10 -5.95
CA LYS A 74 -14.76 5.75 -6.86
C LYS A 74 -16.20 5.71 -6.32
N SER A 75 -16.41 5.04 -5.19
CA SER A 75 -17.69 4.94 -4.49
C SER A 75 -17.73 5.89 -3.30
N PRO A 76 -18.91 6.47 -2.96
CA PRO A 76 -19.08 7.22 -1.71
C PRO A 76 -18.75 6.40 -0.46
N MET A 77 -18.71 5.08 -0.54
CA MET A 77 -18.35 4.20 0.57
C MET A 77 -16.90 4.39 1.04
N CYS A 78 -16.01 4.93 0.20
CA CYS A 78 -14.62 5.23 0.60
C CYS A 78 -14.54 6.30 1.69
N LEU A 79 -15.54 7.17 1.80
CA LEU A 79 -15.60 8.25 2.80
C LEU A 79 -16.05 7.75 4.19
N ILE A 80 -16.55 6.53 4.27
CA ILE A 80 -17.07 5.94 5.50
C ILE A 80 -15.95 5.12 6.15
N ALA A 81 -15.15 5.75 7.01
CA ALA A 81 -13.92 5.17 7.55
C ALA A 81 -14.13 3.79 8.23
N ASN A 82 -15.19 3.63 9.01
CA ASN A 82 -15.53 2.37 9.69
C ASN A 82 -16.04 1.25 8.75
N PHE A 83 -16.20 1.56 7.46
CA PHE A 83 -16.37 0.57 6.40
C PHE A 83 -15.10 0.44 5.56
N ALA A 84 -14.58 1.55 5.04
CA ALA A 84 -13.53 1.57 4.04
C ALA A 84 -12.19 0.99 4.55
N ILE A 85 -11.82 1.27 5.79
CA ILE A 85 -10.58 0.74 6.39
C ILE A 85 -10.67 -0.78 6.56
N PRO A 86 -11.67 -1.36 7.26
CA PRO A 86 -11.81 -2.81 7.36
C PRO A 86 -11.98 -3.51 5.99
N TYR A 87 -12.68 -2.89 5.04
CA TYR A 87 -12.81 -3.43 3.69
C TYR A 87 -11.42 -3.59 3.02
N ARG A 88 -10.55 -2.56 3.11
CA ARG A 88 -9.19 -2.64 2.56
C ARG A 88 -8.32 -3.65 3.31
N GLN A 89 -8.49 -3.81 4.63
CA GLN A 89 -7.82 -4.84 5.41
C GLN A 89 -8.17 -6.25 4.91
N ILE A 90 -9.45 -6.50 4.66
CA ILE A 90 -9.94 -7.80 4.14
C ILE A 90 -9.34 -8.08 2.76
N LEU A 91 -9.39 -7.11 1.84
CA LEU A 91 -8.82 -7.28 0.50
C LEU A 91 -7.29 -7.45 0.53
N ALA A 92 -6.58 -6.67 1.33
CA ALA A 92 -5.11 -6.65 1.39
C ALA A 92 -4.51 -8.03 1.70
N LYS A 93 -5.16 -8.82 2.56
CA LYS A 93 -4.73 -10.17 2.93
C LYS A 93 -4.61 -11.12 1.73
N LYS A 94 -5.42 -10.92 0.70
CA LYS A 94 -5.39 -11.71 -0.55
C LYS A 94 -4.68 -11.00 -1.70
N LEU A 95 -4.71 -9.67 -1.69
CA LEU A 95 -4.22 -8.85 -2.79
C LEU A 95 -2.70 -8.75 -2.80
N PHE A 96 -2.09 -8.44 -1.66
CA PHE A 96 -0.63 -8.34 -1.56
C PHE A 96 0.04 -9.72 -1.42
N LYS A 97 1.36 -9.77 -1.65
CA LYS A 97 2.16 -10.98 -1.43
C LYS A 97 2.08 -11.43 0.02
N SER A 98 2.15 -10.47 0.95
CA SER A 98 1.85 -10.67 2.37
C SER A 98 1.33 -9.38 2.99
N CYS A 99 0.44 -9.50 3.97
CA CYS A 99 -0.09 -8.38 4.74
C CYS A 99 -0.28 -8.81 6.19
N GLY A 100 0.42 -8.12 7.09
CA GLY A 100 0.36 -8.36 8.53
C GLY A 100 -0.93 -7.83 9.18
N LYS A 101 -0.97 -7.93 10.52
CA LYS A 101 -2.10 -7.49 11.33
C LYS A 101 -2.18 -5.96 11.41
N ASN A 102 -3.38 -5.45 11.69
CA ASN A 102 -3.63 -4.02 11.93
C ASN A 102 -3.13 -3.11 10.78
N PHE A 103 -3.14 -3.62 9.55
CA PHE A 103 -2.84 -2.81 8.38
C PHE A 103 -3.93 -1.78 8.14
N ILE A 104 -3.56 -0.53 7.93
CA ILE A 104 -4.49 0.54 7.60
C ILE A 104 -4.05 1.20 6.30
N ALA A 105 -4.96 1.31 5.35
CA ALA A 105 -4.79 2.12 4.16
C ALA A 105 -5.97 3.08 4.01
N GLU A 106 -5.67 4.34 3.78
CA GLU A 106 -6.67 5.38 3.50
C GLU A 106 -7.01 5.46 2.01
N GLU A 107 -7.83 6.43 1.65
CA GLU A 107 -8.31 6.60 0.27
C GLU A 107 -7.17 6.90 -0.71
N ASN A 108 -7.34 6.49 -1.95
CA ASN A 108 -6.40 6.72 -3.05
C ASN A 108 -4.98 6.16 -2.82
N VAL A 109 -4.82 5.16 -1.95
CA VAL A 109 -3.59 4.37 -1.93
C VAL A 109 -3.55 3.51 -3.19
N ARG A 110 -2.54 3.72 -4.06
CA ARG A 110 -2.41 3.09 -5.37
C ARG A 110 -1.12 2.32 -5.51
N PHE A 111 -1.15 1.27 -6.30
CA PHE A 111 0.02 0.44 -6.59
C PHE A 111 -0.10 -0.18 -7.99
N ASN A 112 1.01 -0.73 -8.51
CA ASN A 112 1.04 -1.34 -9.85
C ASN A 112 0.89 -2.86 -9.81
N ILE A 113 1.77 -3.54 -9.08
CA ILE A 113 1.84 -5.01 -9.02
C ILE A 113 1.72 -5.43 -7.56
N PRO A 114 0.51 -5.80 -7.09
CA PRO A 114 0.28 -6.12 -5.68
C PRO A 114 1.08 -7.35 -5.20
N ASP A 115 1.34 -8.32 -6.07
CA ASP A 115 2.14 -9.50 -5.74
C ASP A 115 3.61 -9.19 -5.42
N ASN A 116 4.08 -7.98 -5.69
CA ASN A 116 5.42 -7.51 -5.36
C ASN A 116 5.47 -6.65 -4.09
N ILE A 117 4.38 -6.65 -3.30
CA ILE A 117 4.29 -5.85 -2.07
C ILE A 117 4.19 -6.78 -0.85
N GLU A 118 5.12 -6.62 0.09
CA GLU A 118 5.12 -7.28 1.40
C GLU A 118 4.92 -6.24 2.49
N ILE A 119 3.95 -6.47 3.38
CA ILE A 119 3.57 -5.54 4.44
C ILE A 119 3.59 -6.28 5.78
N GLY A 120 4.30 -5.72 6.75
CA GLY A 120 4.35 -6.21 8.12
C GLY A 120 3.14 -5.80 8.97
N ASP A 121 3.27 -6.00 10.28
CA ASP A 121 2.23 -5.66 11.25
C ASP A 121 2.19 -4.16 11.56
N ASN A 122 1.01 -3.62 11.89
CA ASN A 122 0.83 -2.23 12.32
C ASN A 122 1.36 -1.21 11.29
N VAL A 123 1.11 -1.42 10.01
CA VAL A 123 1.51 -0.51 8.94
C VAL A 123 0.36 0.44 8.60
N PHE A 124 0.68 1.72 8.47
CA PHE A 124 -0.26 2.76 8.07
C PHE A 124 0.18 3.40 6.75
N LEU A 125 -0.64 3.24 5.72
CA LEU A 125 -0.50 3.94 4.44
C LEU A 125 -1.55 5.05 4.38
N ASN A 126 -1.08 6.28 4.42
CA ASN A 126 -1.96 7.44 4.41
C ASN A 126 -2.42 7.76 2.98
N LYS A 127 -3.43 8.59 2.89
CA LYS A 127 -4.12 9.06 1.70
C LYS A 127 -3.18 9.41 0.55
N GLY A 128 -3.49 8.88 -0.62
CA GLY A 128 -2.78 9.20 -1.85
C GLY A 128 -1.35 8.64 -1.96
N ALA A 129 -0.94 7.74 -1.07
CA ALA A 129 0.35 7.07 -1.23
C ALA A 129 0.37 6.23 -2.52
N PHE A 130 1.45 6.36 -3.30
CA PHE A 130 1.65 5.62 -4.53
C PHE A 130 2.84 4.67 -4.43
N LEU A 131 2.58 3.38 -4.58
CA LEU A 131 3.54 2.30 -4.49
C LEU A 131 3.82 1.74 -5.89
N ASP A 132 4.84 2.27 -6.56
CA ASP A 132 5.27 1.73 -7.86
C ASP A 132 6.07 0.43 -7.64
N SER A 133 5.36 -0.65 -7.43
CA SER A 133 5.88 -1.93 -6.95
C SER A 133 6.48 -2.86 -8.02
N LYS A 134 6.83 -2.35 -9.20
CA LYS A 134 7.36 -3.16 -10.31
C LYS A 134 8.65 -3.93 -9.93
N GLY A 135 9.53 -3.33 -9.11
CA GLY A 135 10.77 -3.93 -8.62
C GLY A 135 10.67 -4.55 -7.21
N GLY A 136 9.49 -4.44 -6.59
CA GLY A 136 9.24 -4.95 -5.24
C GLY A 136 9.32 -3.88 -4.15
N ILE A 137 8.41 -3.98 -3.16
CA ILE A 137 8.37 -3.12 -1.99
C ILE A 137 8.19 -4.01 -0.75
N ILE A 138 9.09 -3.85 0.21
CA ILE A 138 9.04 -4.54 1.50
C ILE A 138 8.89 -3.49 2.60
N ILE A 139 7.80 -3.59 3.35
CA ILE A 139 7.49 -2.70 4.47
C ILE A 139 7.46 -3.53 5.76
N GLY A 140 8.33 -3.20 6.70
CA GLY A 140 8.44 -3.84 8.01
C GLY A 140 7.28 -3.48 8.95
N ASN A 141 7.47 -3.78 10.23
CA ASN A 141 6.44 -3.58 11.25
C ASN A 141 6.41 -2.14 11.77
N SER A 142 5.23 -1.68 12.17
CA SER A 142 5.03 -0.36 12.79
C SER A 142 5.57 0.80 11.95
N VAL A 143 5.41 0.71 10.63
CA VAL A 143 5.84 1.71 9.66
C VAL A 143 4.68 2.66 9.33
N GLY A 144 4.98 3.95 9.33
CA GLY A 144 4.05 4.99 8.88
C GLY A 144 4.48 5.61 7.55
N VAL A 145 3.61 5.56 6.56
CA VAL A 145 3.76 6.22 5.26
C VAL A 145 2.75 7.35 5.17
N GLY A 146 3.24 8.57 5.07
CA GLY A 146 2.44 9.80 5.08
C GLY A 146 1.69 10.05 3.77
N GLU A 147 0.87 11.08 3.78
CA GLU A 147 0.05 11.51 2.64
C GLU A 147 0.90 11.81 1.41
N GLY A 148 0.46 11.33 0.24
CA GLY A 148 1.09 11.64 -1.03
C GLY A 148 2.52 11.14 -1.18
N VAL A 149 2.98 10.24 -0.33
CA VAL A 149 4.29 9.61 -0.47
C VAL A 149 4.33 8.76 -1.75
N THR A 150 5.42 8.89 -2.49
CA THR A 150 5.65 8.08 -3.69
C THR A 150 6.88 7.20 -3.52
N ILE A 151 6.73 5.89 -3.78
CA ILE A 151 7.81 4.91 -3.76
C ILE A 151 7.99 4.37 -5.16
N PHE A 152 9.14 4.65 -5.78
CA PHE A 152 9.51 4.11 -7.10
C PHE A 152 10.45 2.93 -6.94
N THR A 153 10.23 1.88 -7.74
CA THR A 153 11.08 0.68 -7.75
C THR A 153 11.60 0.33 -9.14
N HIS A 154 11.41 1.22 -10.12
CA HIS A 154 11.97 1.07 -11.45
C HIS A 154 12.53 2.40 -11.96
N SER A 155 13.41 2.31 -12.95
CA SER A 155 13.93 3.43 -13.70
C SER A 155 13.99 3.08 -15.19
N HIS A 156 14.09 4.08 -16.03
CA HIS A 156 14.33 3.94 -17.47
C HIS A 156 15.75 4.36 -17.80
N GLU A 157 16.35 3.73 -18.80
CA GLU A 157 17.65 4.15 -19.28
C GLU A 157 17.52 5.39 -20.18
N GLU A 158 18.44 6.33 -20.04
CA GLU A 158 18.39 7.62 -20.75
C GLU A 158 18.45 7.44 -22.27
N HIS A 159 19.23 6.48 -22.75
CA HIS A 159 19.41 6.22 -24.19
C HIS A 159 18.32 5.33 -24.80
N ASN A 160 17.56 4.61 -23.99
CA ASN A 160 16.50 3.72 -24.44
C ASN A 160 15.37 3.62 -23.42
N HIS A 161 14.33 4.39 -23.58
CA HIS A 161 13.19 4.41 -22.67
C HIS A 161 12.45 3.05 -22.55
N ALA A 162 12.61 2.16 -23.54
CA ALA A 162 12.06 0.82 -23.45
C ALA A 162 12.84 -0.08 -22.47
N SER A 163 14.14 0.20 -22.26
CA SER A 163 14.96 -0.47 -21.25
C SER A 163 14.61 0.01 -19.86
N ARG A 164 14.45 -0.93 -18.94
CA ARG A 164 14.05 -0.67 -17.56
C ARG A 164 14.94 -1.42 -16.59
N THR A 165 15.29 -0.76 -15.51
CA THR A 165 15.92 -1.38 -14.35
C THR A 165 14.92 -1.45 -13.21
N TYR A 166 15.04 -2.48 -12.40
CA TYR A 166 14.17 -2.72 -11.25
C TYR A 166 15.02 -2.91 -10.00
N ALA A 167 14.64 -2.27 -8.90
CA ALA A 167 15.34 -2.40 -7.64
C ALA A 167 14.34 -2.27 -6.49
N THR A 168 14.36 -3.26 -5.59
CA THR A 168 13.45 -3.31 -4.43
C THR A 168 13.71 -2.14 -3.49
N VAL A 169 12.64 -1.50 -3.02
CA VAL A 169 12.69 -0.57 -1.90
C VAL A 169 12.30 -1.31 -0.63
N THR A 170 13.12 -1.15 0.42
CA THR A 170 12.88 -1.74 1.74
C THR A 170 12.71 -0.65 2.79
N ILE A 171 11.61 -0.68 3.51
CA ILE A 171 11.36 0.21 4.64
C ILE A 171 11.29 -0.67 5.88
N LYS A 172 12.31 -0.58 6.75
CA LYS A 172 12.42 -1.44 7.93
C LYS A 172 11.55 -0.95 9.08
N ASP A 173 11.48 -1.77 10.14
CA ASP A 173 10.61 -1.57 11.28
C ASP A 173 10.73 -0.17 11.90
N TYR A 174 9.60 0.37 12.32
CA TYR A 174 9.49 1.66 13.01
C TYR A 174 9.92 2.89 12.20
N ALA A 175 10.22 2.73 10.91
CA ALA A 175 10.52 3.87 10.04
C ALA A 175 9.30 4.77 9.82
N LYS A 176 9.56 6.04 9.54
CA LYS A 176 8.53 7.05 9.24
C LYS A 176 8.88 7.79 7.96
N ILE A 177 7.96 7.73 7.02
CA ILE A 177 8.08 8.43 5.75
C ILE A 177 7.03 9.55 5.75
N TYR A 178 7.45 10.78 5.93
CA TYR A 178 6.52 11.92 6.02
C TYR A 178 6.03 12.37 4.64
N SER A 179 4.92 13.11 4.70
CA SER A 179 4.07 13.46 3.56
C SER A 179 4.83 14.07 2.37
N ASN A 180 4.37 13.72 1.16
CA ASN A 180 4.89 14.20 -0.13
C ASN A 180 6.39 13.93 -0.36
N SER A 181 6.98 12.98 0.37
CA SER A 181 8.35 12.55 0.07
C SER A 181 8.36 11.49 -1.03
N THR A 182 9.50 11.37 -1.69
CA THR A 182 9.73 10.40 -2.78
C THR A 182 10.91 9.51 -2.42
N ILE A 183 10.71 8.19 -2.51
CA ILE A 183 11.76 7.18 -2.34
C ILE A 183 12.11 6.61 -3.71
N LEU A 184 13.39 6.66 -4.07
CA LEU A 184 13.88 6.17 -5.35
C LEU A 184 14.24 4.67 -5.32
N PRO A 185 14.35 4.02 -6.49
CA PRO A 185 14.60 2.59 -6.60
C PRO A 185 15.85 2.13 -5.85
N GLY A 186 15.75 0.99 -5.17
CA GLY A 186 16.86 0.36 -4.47
C GLY A 186 17.20 0.95 -3.09
N VAL A 187 16.47 1.96 -2.64
CA VAL A 187 16.70 2.57 -1.32
C VAL A 187 16.21 1.63 -0.21
N THR A 188 17.04 1.51 0.82
CA THR A 188 16.64 0.97 2.12
C THR A 188 16.55 2.10 3.14
N VAL A 189 15.39 2.23 3.77
CA VAL A 189 15.22 3.03 4.99
C VAL A 189 15.39 2.07 6.16
N GLU A 190 16.49 2.21 6.87
CA GLU A 190 16.84 1.34 7.99
C GLU A 190 15.88 1.53 9.17
N LYS A 191 15.96 0.63 10.15
CA LYS A 191 15.12 0.60 11.34
C LYS A 191 15.09 1.98 12.02
N GLN A 192 13.86 2.42 12.35
CA GLN A 192 13.64 3.74 12.96
C GLN A 192 14.11 4.95 12.13
N GLY A 193 14.49 4.76 10.87
CA GLY A 193 14.80 5.85 9.95
C GLY A 193 13.61 6.79 9.74
N ILE A 194 13.88 8.08 9.58
CA ILE A 194 12.86 9.09 9.35
C ILE A 194 13.17 9.87 8.07
N VAL A 195 12.23 9.89 7.16
CA VAL A 195 12.26 10.75 5.97
C VAL A 195 11.35 11.94 6.21
N ALA A 196 11.90 13.14 6.23
CA ALA A 196 11.14 14.37 6.41
C ALA A 196 10.21 14.65 5.21
N ALA A 197 9.15 15.40 5.43
CA ALA A 197 8.20 15.76 4.39
C ALA A 197 8.88 16.44 3.19
N CYS A 198 8.34 16.24 1.98
CA CYS A 198 8.83 16.83 0.73
C CYS A 198 10.29 16.50 0.40
N SER A 199 10.81 15.36 0.86
CA SER A 199 12.20 14.94 0.60
C SER A 199 12.30 13.99 -0.58
N LEU A 200 13.42 14.05 -1.31
CA LEU A 200 13.75 13.11 -2.38
C LEU A 200 14.92 12.21 -1.92
N VAL A 201 14.61 10.95 -1.63
CA VAL A 201 15.57 10.00 -1.05
C VAL A 201 16.11 9.09 -2.15
N GLY A 202 17.38 9.30 -2.52
CA GLY A 202 18.09 8.51 -3.53
C GLY A 202 19.25 7.67 -2.97
N LYS A 203 19.42 7.63 -1.64
CA LYS A 203 20.44 6.82 -0.93
C LYS A 203 19.82 6.19 0.30
N ASN A 204 20.40 5.11 0.78
CA ASN A 204 19.95 4.47 2.00
C ASN A 204 19.93 5.46 3.17
N VAL A 205 18.94 5.29 4.02
CA VAL A 205 18.78 6.05 5.27
C VAL A 205 19.23 5.16 6.42
N ASP A 206 20.24 5.62 7.14
CA ASP A 206 20.80 4.86 8.25
C ASP A 206 19.82 4.72 9.41
N GLU A 207 20.04 3.70 10.24
CA GLU A 207 19.24 3.45 11.43
C GLU A 207 19.21 4.69 12.34
N ASN A 208 18.04 4.94 12.95
CA ASN A 208 17.83 6.07 13.86
C ASN A 208 18.17 7.46 13.28
N THR A 209 18.22 7.60 11.96
CA THR A 209 18.61 8.85 11.29
C THR A 209 17.42 9.55 10.68
N LEU A 210 17.35 10.88 10.85
CA LEU A 210 16.44 11.75 10.11
C LEU A 210 17.15 12.35 8.90
N VAL A 211 16.57 12.10 7.72
CA VAL A 211 17.01 12.71 6.45
C VAL A 211 15.99 13.74 5.96
N ALA A 212 16.48 14.78 5.27
CA ALA A 212 15.61 15.82 4.69
C ALA A 212 16.23 16.45 3.45
N GLY A 213 15.37 17.03 2.59
CA GLY A 213 15.76 17.86 1.44
C GLY A 213 15.71 17.16 0.08
N ILE A 214 16.12 17.88 -0.96
CA ILE A 214 16.17 17.45 -2.37
C ILE A 214 17.56 17.79 -2.93
N PRO A 215 18.47 16.81 -3.09
CA PRO A 215 18.38 15.44 -2.58
C PRO A 215 18.45 15.36 -1.05
N ALA A 216 17.83 14.33 -0.47
CA ALA A 216 17.80 14.15 0.97
C ALA A 216 19.21 13.84 1.54
N LYS A 217 19.51 14.46 2.66
CA LYS A 217 20.76 14.28 3.42
C LYS A 217 20.45 14.03 4.88
N ALA A 218 21.34 13.33 5.57
CA ALA A 218 21.25 13.15 7.01
C ALA A 218 21.32 14.51 7.72
N ILE A 219 20.37 14.77 8.60
CA ILE A 219 20.24 16.02 9.35
C ILE A 219 20.65 15.81 10.79
N ARG A 220 20.22 14.72 11.41
CA ARG A 220 20.49 14.40 12.82
C ARG A 220 20.01 13.00 13.14
N GLU A 221 20.42 12.51 14.29
CA GLU A 221 19.82 11.33 14.88
C GLU A 221 18.35 11.57 15.27
N ARG A 222 17.58 10.50 15.31
CA ARG A 222 16.20 10.50 15.79
C ARG A 222 16.15 10.90 17.25
N LYS A 223 15.28 11.83 17.62
CA LYS A 223 15.04 12.21 19.02
C LYS A 223 14.13 11.18 19.69
N THR A 224 14.67 10.39 20.59
CA THR A 224 13.92 9.37 21.34
C THR A 224 13.54 9.82 22.75
N PHE A 225 14.16 10.90 23.26
CA PHE A 225 13.97 11.38 24.63
C PHE A 225 14.25 10.28 25.68
N ASN A 226 15.30 9.51 25.46
CA ASN A 226 15.74 8.38 26.29
C ASN A 226 14.72 7.24 26.40
N LYS A 227 13.72 7.20 25.54
CA LYS A 227 12.78 6.08 25.43
C LYS A 227 13.41 4.99 24.58
N ASN A 228 13.20 3.74 25.00
CA ASN A 228 13.53 2.59 24.17
C ASN A 228 12.49 2.43 23.04
N GLU A 229 12.74 1.50 22.16
CA GLU A 229 11.93 1.25 20.97
C GLU A 229 10.46 0.93 21.29
N GLU A 230 10.21 0.14 22.32
CA GLU A 230 8.87 -0.28 22.70
C GLU A 230 8.07 0.85 23.38
N GLU A 231 8.77 1.78 24.01
CA GLU A 231 8.17 2.96 24.68
C GLU A 231 7.80 4.07 23.70
N LEU A 232 8.35 4.03 22.48
CA LEU A 232 8.05 5.01 21.46
C LEU A 232 6.69 4.69 20.81
N LYS A 233 5.79 5.67 20.79
CA LYS A 233 4.57 5.58 19.96
C LYS A 233 4.95 5.82 18.51
N HIS A 234 5.25 4.74 17.79
CA HIS A 234 5.77 4.81 16.43
C HIS A 234 4.75 5.28 15.42
N ILE A 235 3.48 4.94 15.60
CA ILE A 235 2.45 5.19 14.61
C ILE A 235 1.10 5.43 15.29
N TRP A 236 0.31 6.28 14.69
CA TRP A 236 -1.07 6.46 15.07
C TRP A 236 -1.94 5.50 14.24
N LEU A 237 -2.58 4.56 14.92
CA LEU A 237 -3.48 3.57 14.33
C LEU A 237 -4.93 3.86 14.78
N HIS A 238 -5.37 5.09 14.64
CA HIS A 238 -6.72 5.53 15.04
C HIS A 238 -7.09 5.10 16.47
N ASN A 239 -6.13 5.18 17.40
CA ASN A 239 -6.27 4.75 18.81
C ASN A 239 -6.71 3.27 18.98
N GLY A 240 -6.42 2.43 18.01
CA GLY A 240 -6.81 1.01 18.03
C GLY A 240 -8.20 0.71 17.50
N GLU A 241 -8.93 1.68 16.99
CA GLU A 241 -10.30 1.53 16.48
C GLU A 241 -10.46 0.44 15.41
N PHE A 242 -9.43 0.24 14.58
CA PHE A 242 -9.43 -0.72 13.45
C PHE A 242 -8.47 -1.89 13.66
N GLN A 243 -8.10 -2.18 14.90
CA GLN A 243 -7.26 -3.35 15.21
C GLN A 243 -8.07 -4.64 15.11
N ILE A 244 -7.58 -5.62 14.32
CA ILE A 244 -8.18 -6.94 14.12
C ILE A 244 -7.12 -8.05 14.21
#